data_26a313baf7a0733353674fc041e08734
#
_entry.id   26a313baf7a0733353674fc041e08734
#
_cell.length_a   1.000
_cell.length_b   1.000
_cell.length_c   1.000
_cell.angle_alpha   90.00
_cell.angle_beta   90.00
_cell.angle_gamma   90.00
#
_symmetry.space_group_name_H-M   'P 1'
#
loop_
_entity.id
_entity.type
_entity.pdbx_description
1 polymer ?
#
loop_
_entity_poly.entity_id
_entity_poly.type
_entity_poly.pdbx_seq_one_letter_code
_entity_poly.pdbx_strand_id
1 'polypeptide(L)'
;MSSVFRLVRDEGGLEPVVVFEDSTTPGFVPLWEEVGVYDALYNSDGKRARDVSRALAYGLDRVSSEPGLNRLVPSSASMAEAIRFLENVNRGCVIHASADIQTR
;
A
#
# COMPACT_ATOMS: atom_id res chain seq x y z
N MET A 1 -1.37 -7.25 15.27
CA MET A 1 -1.37 -5.85 14.81
C MET A 1 -1.47 -5.82 13.29
N SER A 2 -2.36 -5.02 12.73
CA SER A 2 -2.50 -4.91 11.29
C SER A 2 -1.76 -3.66 10.79
N SER A 3 -1.37 -3.70 9.51
CA SER A 3 -0.77 -2.56 8.84
C SER A 3 -1.86 -1.83 8.07
N VAL A 4 -2.05 -0.55 8.33
CA VAL A 4 -3.12 0.25 7.73
C VAL A 4 -2.52 1.33 6.85
N PHE A 5 -3.01 1.42 5.61
CA PHE A 5 -2.67 2.48 4.67
C PHE A 5 -3.92 3.33 4.43
N ARG A 6 -3.80 4.62 4.66
CA ARG A 6 -4.94 5.53 4.60
C ARG A 6 -4.59 6.75 3.77
N LEU A 7 -5.56 7.22 2.98
CA LEU A 7 -5.46 8.49 2.27
C LEU A 7 -6.48 9.46 2.84
N VAL A 8 -6.03 10.67 3.12
CA VAL A 8 -6.89 11.71 3.70
C VAL A 8 -6.82 12.96 2.84
N ARG A 9 -7.92 13.71 2.84
CA ARG A 9 -8.02 14.97 2.12
C ARG A 9 -8.48 16.06 3.08
N ASP A 10 -7.79 17.20 3.04
CA ASP A 10 -8.23 18.38 3.75
C ASP A 10 -9.23 19.12 2.85
N GLU A 11 -10.47 19.15 3.26
CA GLU A 11 -11.55 19.79 2.51
C GLU A 11 -12.02 21.10 3.17
N GLY A 12 -11.13 21.72 3.95
CA GLY A 12 -11.43 22.99 4.59
C GLY A 12 -12.22 22.87 5.89
N GLY A 13 -12.42 21.64 6.37
CA GLY A 13 -13.06 21.39 7.65
C GLY A 13 -12.05 21.34 8.79
N LEU A 14 -12.54 21.04 9.99
CA LEU A 14 -11.71 20.91 11.18
C LEU A 14 -10.86 19.66 11.17
N GLU A 15 -11.32 18.61 10.47
CA GLU A 15 -10.60 17.33 10.40
C GLU A 15 -10.49 16.87 8.95
N PRO A 16 -9.36 16.24 8.58
CA PRO A 16 -9.24 15.64 7.26
C PRO A 16 -10.25 14.53 7.04
N VAL A 17 -10.70 14.37 5.81
CA VAL A 17 -11.65 13.32 5.44
C VAL A 17 -10.87 12.13 4.91
N VAL A 18 -11.15 10.93 5.43
CA VAL A 18 -10.57 9.68 4.92
C VAL A 18 -11.26 9.35 3.60
N VAL A 19 -10.50 9.34 2.52
CA VAL A 19 -11.02 9.04 1.18
C VAL A 19 -10.69 7.63 0.72
N PHE A 20 -9.73 6.97 1.38
CA PHE A 20 -9.36 5.58 1.10
C PHE A 20 -8.71 4.98 2.34
N GLU A 21 -8.99 3.72 2.62
CA GLU A 21 -8.32 2.98 3.67
C GLU A 21 -8.35 1.49 3.35
N ASP A 22 -7.22 0.84 3.57
CA ASP A 22 -7.14 -0.62 3.51
C ASP A 22 -6.08 -1.09 4.48
N SER A 23 -6.15 -2.36 4.85
CA SER A 23 -5.22 -2.93 5.82
C SER A 23 -4.81 -4.33 5.38
N THR A 24 -3.65 -4.75 5.89
CA THR A 24 -3.12 -6.08 5.63
C THR A 24 -2.35 -6.56 6.85
N THR A 25 -1.91 -7.82 6.82
CA THR A 25 -1.10 -8.38 7.90
C THR A 25 0.35 -7.92 7.79
N PRO A 26 1.03 -7.64 8.94
CA PRO A 26 2.47 -7.35 8.91
C PRO A 26 3.32 -8.54 8.46
N GLY A 27 2.74 -9.73 8.34
CA GLY A 27 3.43 -10.91 7.81
C GLY A 27 3.93 -10.74 6.38
N PHE A 28 3.39 -9.78 5.62
CA PHE A 28 3.86 -9.50 4.26
C PHE A 28 5.11 -8.60 4.21
N VAL A 29 5.62 -8.11 5.33
CA VAL A 29 6.77 -7.20 5.33
C VAL A 29 7.96 -7.72 4.52
N PRO A 30 8.38 -9.00 4.65
CA PRO A 30 9.49 -9.49 3.81
C PRO A 30 9.20 -9.38 2.30
N LEU A 31 7.95 -9.61 1.90
CA LEU A 31 7.55 -9.46 0.51
C LEU A 31 7.61 -7.98 0.07
N TRP A 32 7.09 -7.08 0.91
CA TRP A 32 7.09 -5.65 0.62
C TRP A 32 8.51 -5.11 0.47
N GLU A 33 9.43 -5.56 1.31
CA GLU A 33 10.84 -5.17 1.22
C GLU A 33 11.46 -5.65 -0.08
N GLU A 34 11.18 -6.90 -0.47
CA GLU A 34 11.74 -7.48 -1.69
C GLU A 34 11.26 -6.75 -2.95
N VAL A 35 9.99 -6.39 -3.02
CA VAL A 35 9.44 -5.75 -4.22
C VAL A 35 9.51 -4.23 -4.20
N GLY A 36 10.09 -3.65 -3.15
CA GLY A 36 10.39 -2.22 -3.12
C GLY A 36 9.22 -1.31 -2.73
N VAL A 37 8.19 -1.86 -2.08
CA VAL A 37 7.04 -1.04 -1.66
C VAL A 37 7.01 -0.77 -0.15
N TYR A 38 8.01 -1.27 0.59
CA TYR A 38 8.00 -1.12 2.05
C TYR A 38 7.90 0.34 2.48
N ASP A 39 8.75 1.21 1.92
CA ASP A 39 8.73 2.62 2.31
C ASP A 39 7.43 3.31 1.92
N ALA A 40 6.84 2.95 0.78
CA ALA A 40 5.55 3.49 0.36
C ALA A 40 4.44 3.10 1.33
N LEU A 41 4.49 1.89 1.89
CA LEU A 41 3.44 1.37 2.77
C LEU A 41 3.65 1.73 4.24
N TYR A 42 4.87 1.99 4.68
CA TYR A 42 5.17 2.17 6.11
C TYR A 42 5.85 3.50 6.46
N ASN A 43 6.52 4.15 5.51
CA ASN A 43 7.34 5.33 5.79
C ASN A 43 6.96 6.53 4.91
N SER A 44 5.73 6.61 4.47
CA SER A 44 5.27 7.65 3.55
C SER A 44 4.35 8.69 4.19
N ASP A 45 4.23 8.69 5.50
CA ASP A 45 3.39 9.68 6.19
C ASP A 45 3.75 11.11 5.76
N GLY A 46 2.73 11.88 5.45
CA GLY A 46 2.89 13.27 5.01
C GLY A 46 3.20 13.45 3.53
N LYS A 47 3.51 12.37 2.82
CA LYS A 47 3.66 12.43 1.36
C LYS A 47 2.29 12.41 0.70
N ARG A 48 2.25 12.78 -0.56
CA ARG A 48 1.02 12.67 -1.34
C ARG A 48 0.94 11.33 -2.02
N ALA A 49 -0.28 10.88 -2.30
CA ALA A 49 -0.51 9.59 -2.96
C ALA A 49 0.28 9.46 -4.26
N ARG A 50 0.33 10.53 -5.07
CA ARG A 50 1.07 10.50 -6.34
C ARG A 50 2.57 10.28 -6.17
N ASP A 51 3.12 10.58 -5.00
CA ASP A 51 4.57 10.44 -4.76
C ASP A 51 4.99 8.98 -4.61
N VAL A 52 4.06 8.08 -4.30
CA VAL A 52 4.37 6.66 -4.09
C VAL A 52 3.75 5.75 -5.16
N SER A 53 2.93 6.30 -6.07
CA SER A 53 2.21 5.46 -7.02
C SER A 53 3.12 4.70 -7.99
N ARG A 54 4.27 5.27 -8.37
CA ARG A 54 5.22 4.57 -9.23
C ARG A 54 5.81 3.34 -8.54
N ALA A 55 6.22 3.49 -7.27
CA ALA A 55 6.77 2.37 -6.51
C ALA A 55 5.72 1.28 -6.32
N LEU A 56 4.48 1.67 -6.03
CA LEU A 56 3.38 0.71 -5.86
C LEU A 56 3.09 -0.04 -7.16
N ALA A 57 3.07 0.64 -8.29
CA ALA A 57 2.83 0.01 -9.59
C ALA A 57 3.96 -0.97 -9.94
N TYR A 58 5.21 -0.59 -9.67
CA TYR A 58 6.35 -1.47 -9.91
C TYR A 58 6.28 -2.72 -9.04
N GLY A 59 5.98 -2.56 -7.74
CA GLY A 59 5.84 -3.70 -6.83
C GLY A 59 4.69 -4.62 -7.21
N LEU A 60 3.57 -4.04 -7.61
CA LEU A 60 2.41 -4.80 -8.08
C LEU A 60 2.76 -5.65 -9.31
N ASP A 61 3.49 -5.07 -10.26
CA ASP A 61 3.94 -5.80 -11.43
C ASP A 61 4.83 -6.99 -11.04
N ARG A 62 5.75 -6.79 -10.11
CA ARG A 62 6.63 -7.86 -9.65
C ARG A 62 5.86 -9.00 -8.99
N VAL A 63 4.96 -8.70 -8.03
CA VAL A 63 4.23 -9.76 -7.35
C VAL A 63 3.28 -10.51 -8.28
N SER A 64 2.85 -9.86 -9.35
CA SER A 64 1.95 -10.48 -10.33
C SER A 64 2.69 -11.36 -11.34
N SER A 65 4.01 -11.15 -11.52
CA SER A 65 4.76 -11.82 -12.58
C SER A 65 5.89 -12.73 -12.10
N GLU A 66 6.27 -12.68 -10.82
CA GLU A 66 7.40 -13.46 -10.30
C GLU A 66 6.93 -14.53 -9.31
N PRO A 67 6.69 -15.77 -9.77
CA PRO A 67 6.15 -16.82 -8.87
C PRO A 67 7.12 -17.21 -7.75
N GLY A 68 8.42 -16.99 -7.91
CA GLY A 68 9.42 -17.24 -6.87
C GLY A 68 9.21 -16.42 -5.61
N LEU A 69 8.50 -15.31 -5.69
CA LEU A 69 8.19 -14.47 -4.53
C LEU A 69 7.22 -15.14 -3.55
N ASN A 70 6.55 -16.20 -3.97
CA ASN A 70 5.62 -16.93 -3.11
C ASN A 70 6.28 -17.46 -1.83
N ARG A 71 7.61 -17.68 -1.85
CA ARG A 71 8.38 -18.11 -0.67
C ARG A 71 8.33 -17.08 0.47
N LEU A 72 8.05 -15.83 0.15
CA LEU A 72 8.00 -14.74 1.14
C LEU A 72 6.60 -14.51 1.70
N VAL A 73 5.60 -15.26 1.23
CA VAL A 73 4.23 -15.17 1.72
C VAL A 73 4.10 -16.06 2.95
N PRO A 74 3.58 -15.54 4.08
CA PRO A 74 3.41 -16.36 5.27
C PRO A 74 2.37 -17.47 5.03
N SER A 75 2.50 -18.58 5.76
CA SER A 75 1.62 -19.74 5.62
C SER A 75 0.16 -19.43 5.94
N SER A 76 -0.08 -18.39 6.74
CA SER A 76 -1.43 -17.96 7.12
C SER A 76 -2.10 -17.06 6.09
N ALA A 77 -1.42 -16.75 4.98
CA ALA A 77 -1.93 -15.82 3.97
C ALA A 77 -1.67 -16.39 2.57
N SER A 78 -2.05 -15.63 1.54
CA SER A 78 -1.85 -16.05 0.15
C SER A 78 -1.28 -14.91 -0.68
N MET A 79 -0.63 -15.26 -1.80
CA MET A 79 -0.17 -14.26 -2.76
C MET A 79 -1.35 -13.45 -3.31
N ALA A 80 -2.51 -14.08 -3.47
CA ALA A 80 -3.70 -13.38 -3.94
C ALA A 80 -4.10 -12.24 -3.01
N GLU A 81 -3.96 -12.42 -1.70
CA GLU A 81 -4.23 -11.35 -0.73
C GLU A 81 -3.24 -10.19 -0.88
N ALA A 82 -1.96 -10.51 -1.08
CA ALA A 82 -0.93 -9.49 -1.29
C ALA A 82 -1.20 -8.68 -2.55
N ILE A 83 -1.53 -9.36 -3.64
CA ILE A 83 -1.84 -8.71 -4.92
C ILE A 83 -3.05 -7.80 -4.77
N ARG A 84 -4.12 -8.30 -4.15
CA ARG A 84 -5.34 -7.51 -3.96
C ARG A 84 -5.09 -6.26 -3.14
N PHE A 85 -4.30 -6.38 -2.07
CA PHE A 85 -3.97 -5.22 -1.24
C PHE A 85 -3.22 -4.17 -2.05
N LEU A 86 -2.18 -4.57 -2.79
CA LEU A 86 -1.42 -3.63 -3.63
C LEU A 86 -2.26 -3.02 -4.74
N GLU A 87 -3.14 -3.81 -5.35
CA GLU A 87 -4.06 -3.30 -6.38
C GLU A 87 -4.97 -2.22 -5.80
N ASN A 88 -5.53 -2.46 -4.61
CA ASN A 88 -6.41 -1.50 -3.96
C ASN A 88 -5.68 -0.23 -3.60
N VAL A 89 -4.49 -0.34 -2.98
CA VAL A 89 -3.71 0.82 -2.58
C VAL A 89 -3.27 1.63 -3.80
N ASN A 90 -2.79 0.94 -4.84
CA ASN A 90 -2.38 1.60 -6.07
C ASN A 90 -3.54 2.35 -6.73
N ARG A 91 -4.71 1.71 -6.79
CA ARG A 91 -5.91 2.34 -7.34
C ARG A 91 -6.32 3.57 -6.53
N GLY A 92 -6.32 3.44 -5.20
CA GLY A 92 -6.61 4.57 -4.32
C GLY A 92 -5.68 5.74 -4.57
N CYS A 93 -4.38 5.47 -4.74
CA CYS A 93 -3.40 6.52 -4.99
C CYS A 93 -3.56 7.17 -6.37
N VAL A 94 -4.04 6.43 -7.35
CA VAL A 94 -4.32 6.99 -8.69
C VAL A 94 -5.57 7.87 -8.64
N ILE A 95 -6.63 7.40 -8.00
CA ILE A 95 -7.89 8.13 -7.91
C ILE A 95 -7.74 9.38 -7.04
N HIS A 96 -7.00 9.28 -5.94
CA HIS A 96 -6.83 10.36 -4.95
C HIS A 96 -5.39 10.85 -4.94
N ALA A 97 -4.84 11.19 -6.12
CA ALA A 97 -3.42 11.50 -6.30
C ALA A 97 -2.92 12.65 -5.42
N SER A 98 -3.77 13.60 -5.09
CA SER A 98 -3.40 14.74 -4.25
C SER A 98 -3.66 14.53 -2.75
N ALA A 99 -4.21 13.39 -2.36
CA ALA A 99 -4.49 13.10 -0.97
C ALA A 99 -3.19 12.85 -0.20
N ASP A 100 -3.22 13.12 1.11
CA ASP A 100 -2.08 12.88 1.99
C ASP A 100 -2.13 11.46 2.53
N ILE A 101 -0.95 10.86 2.69
CA ILE A 101 -0.81 9.49 3.17
C ILE A 101 -0.68 9.47 4.69
N GLN A 102 -1.42 8.57 5.33
CA GLN A 102 -1.25 8.21 6.73
C GLN A 102 -1.06 6.70 6.83
N THR A 103 0.02 6.27 7.46
CA THR A 103 0.29 4.85 7.72
C THR A 103 0.22 4.58 9.23
N ARG A 104 -0.30 3.40 9.60
CA ARG A 104 -0.50 3.03 11.00
C ARG A 104 0.19 1.71 11.32
#